data_86a148ca5df509a0df27f05585c65c15
#
_entry.id   86a148ca5df509a0df27f05585c65c15
#
_cell.length_a   1.000
_cell.length_b   1.000
_cell.length_c   1.000
_cell.angle_alpha   90.00
_cell.angle_beta   90.00
_cell.angle_gamma   90.00
#
_symmetry.space_group_name_H-M   'P 1'
#
loop_
_entity.id
_entity.type
_entity.pdbx_description
1 polymer ?
#
loop_
_entity_poly.entity_id
_entity_poly.type
_entity_poly.pdbx_seq_one_letter_code
_entity_poly.pdbx_strand_id
1 'polypeptide(L)'
;MRSLSLFGLLCFSCAVQSQTLRIGLAEDPDVLDPTMARTFVGRIVFSALCDKLFDLDEKLNVVPQLATAYEWSGENRTLTLKLRPGVTFHDGEKLDAAAVKFSLERHKNMPGSNRRGDLAPVASVDVVDAHTVRLNLSAPFAPLLAVLTDRAGMIVSPKAAQAAGDRFGARPVCAGPFRFVERVAQDRIVLERFPEYWNRGAIHFDRIVYLPIVDSTVRLANLRSGQLDFIERLAGSDVAGLKGDRRFKIDRIVEIGYQGITINIGNGERAQSTALGRDARVREAFELSLDRDALVKVAMDGEAVTGNQWVSPANRYYARNVPIPKRDVAKAKALLAAAGAANPSFTLMTPTTSDAQRIAQVVQAMAKEAGFDIKIQSTEFSTSLNMADKGEFEAYALAWSGRADPDGNLHIFNACKAPLNVSGYCKKEVDELIGKARTTLDAAQRAKFYEQIAAELAKDRPIVYLFHRNWLWAHAAKLSGLRTVPDGLVRVQGLRMN
;
A
#
# COMPACT_ATOMS: atom_id res chain seq x y z
N MET A 1 -12.84 -61.39 53.35
CA MET A 1 -12.24 -61.02 52.09
C MET A 1 -12.96 -59.75 51.63
N ARG A 2 -12.35 -58.57 51.79
CA ARG A 2 -12.89 -57.27 51.35
C ARG A 2 -12.17 -56.84 50.11
N SER A 3 -12.89 -56.76 49.00
CA SER A 3 -12.41 -56.28 47.69
C SER A 3 -12.34 -54.76 47.69
N LEU A 4 -11.15 -54.18 47.52
CA LEU A 4 -10.96 -52.72 47.32
C LEU A 4 -10.99 -52.46 45.81
N SER A 5 -12.04 -51.78 45.35
CA SER A 5 -12.13 -51.26 44.00
C SER A 5 -11.41 -49.93 43.89
N LEU A 6 -10.29 -49.89 43.17
CA LEU A 6 -9.54 -48.66 42.87
C LEU A 6 -10.22 -47.96 41.68
N PHE A 7 -10.89 -46.84 41.93
CA PHE A 7 -11.43 -45.97 40.86
C PHE A 7 -10.31 -45.03 40.41
N GLY A 8 -9.74 -45.37 39.23
CA GLY A 8 -8.76 -44.51 38.57
C GLY A 8 -9.45 -43.26 37.97
N LEU A 9 -9.15 -42.06 38.46
CA LEU A 9 -9.55 -40.78 37.91
C LEU A 9 -8.69 -40.53 36.65
N LEU A 10 -9.24 -40.75 35.46
CA LEU A 10 -8.64 -40.29 34.22
C LEU A 10 -8.83 -38.77 34.09
N CYS A 11 -7.81 -37.98 34.42
CA CYS A 11 -7.74 -36.58 34.05
C CYS A 11 -7.55 -36.47 32.53
N PHE A 12 -8.61 -36.18 31.81
CA PHE A 12 -8.54 -35.73 30.43
C PHE A 12 -7.90 -34.33 30.43
N SER A 13 -6.60 -34.27 30.22
CA SER A 13 -5.94 -33.01 29.89
C SER A 13 -6.47 -32.60 28.51
N CYS A 14 -7.44 -31.69 28.42
CA CYS A 14 -7.77 -30.97 27.21
C CYS A 14 -6.50 -30.20 26.78
N ALA A 15 -5.71 -30.76 25.91
CA ALA A 15 -4.67 -30.01 25.21
C ALA A 15 -5.39 -28.90 24.42
N VAL A 16 -5.32 -27.66 24.90
CA VAL A 16 -5.76 -26.50 24.13
C VAL A 16 -4.88 -26.45 22.90
N GLN A 17 -5.42 -26.92 21.78
CA GLN A 17 -4.70 -26.89 20.52
C GLN A 17 -4.52 -25.43 20.11
N SER A 18 -3.26 -24.97 20.08
CA SER A 18 -2.90 -23.60 19.70
C SER A 18 -3.46 -23.29 18.32
N GLN A 19 -4.33 -22.29 18.23
CA GLN A 19 -4.94 -21.88 16.96
C GLN A 19 -3.95 -21.04 16.15
N THR A 20 -3.43 -21.63 15.07
CA THR A 20 -2.52 -20.96 14.13
C THR A 20 -3.27 -20.51 12.89
N LEU A 21 -3.14 -19.22 12.52
CA LEU A 21 -3.59 -18.66 11.25
C LEU A 21 -2.43 -18.65 10.25
N ARG A 22 -2.58 -19.30 9.10
CA ARG A 22 -1.57 -19.39 8.04
C ARG A 22 -2.01 -18.54 6.86
N ILE A 23 -1.22 -17.51 6.56
CA ILE A 23 -1.52 -16.49 5.53
C ILE A 23 -0.48 -16.58 4.43
N GLY A 24 -0.91 -16.87 3.20
CA GLY A 24 -0.08 -16.81 2.00
C GLY A 24 0.07 -15.37 1.50
N LEU A 25 1.31 -14.89 1.42
CA LEU A 25 1.67 -13.58 0.86
C LEU A 25 2.19 -13.74 -0.57
N ALA A 26 1.93 -12.74 -1.44
CA ALA A 26 2.41 -12.77 -2.82
C ALA A 26 3.90 -12.41 -2.97
N GLU A 27 4.51 -11.87 -1.93
CA GLU A 27 5.92 -11.46 -1.91
C GLU A 27 6.50 -11.66 -0.50
N ASP A 28 7.83 -11.67 -0.36
CA ASP A 28 8.48 -11.53 0.96
C ASP A 28 8.64 -10.04 1.29
N PRO A 29 8.32 -9.58 2.51
CA PRO A 29 8.62 -8.23 2.94
C PRO A 29 10.11 -7.87 2.81
N ASP A 30 10.41 -6.64 2.40
CA ASP A 30 11.79 -6.14 2.34
C ASP A 30 12.45 -6.12 3.74
N VAL A 31 11.86 -5.41 4.68
CA VAL A 31 12.36 -5.30 6.06
C VAL A 31 11.20 -5.14 7.03
N LEU A 32 11.34 -5.66 8.26
CA LEU A 32 10.33 -5.53 9.32
C LEU A 32 10.60 -4.33 10.26
N ASP A 33 10.96 -3.19 9.66
CA ASP A 33 11.08 -1.90 10.33
C ASP A 33 10.13 -0.91 9.66
N PRO A 34 9.09 -0.37 10.33
CA PRO A 34 8.13 0.54 9.71
C PRO A 34 8.78 1.84 9.19
N THR A 35 9.92 2.25 9.74
CA THR A 35 10.68 3.41 9.25
C THR A 35 11.29 3.16 7.88
N MET A 36 11.80 1.95 7.65
CA MET A 36 12.60 1.59 6.48
C MET A 36 11.80 0.85 5.40
N ALA A 37 10.71 0.15 5.77
CA ALA A 37 9.97 -0.73 4.87
C ALA A 37 9.28 0.01 3.72
N ARG A 38 9.33 -0.60 2.52
CA ARG A 38 8.72 -0.07 1.28
C ARG A 38 7.57 -0.95 0.78
N THR A 39 7.62 -2.26 1.01
CA THR A 39 6.70 -3.24 0.41
C THR A 39 5.28 -3.16 0.98
N PHE A 40 4.30 -3.54 0.13
CA PHE A 40 2.90 -3.66 0.54
C PHE A 40 2.70 -4.82 1.53
N VAL A 41 3.28 -5.98 1.26
CA VAL A 41 3.15 -7.15 2.15
C VAL A 41 3.76 -6.91 3.52
N GLY A 42 4.79 -6.05 3.63
CA GLY A 42 5.30 -5.57 4.91
C GLY A 42 4.22 -4.87 5.73
N ARG A 43 3.34 -4.06 5.09
CA ARG A 43 2.21 -3.42 5.78
C ARG A 43 1.20 -4.44 6.32
N ILE A 44 0.98 -5.56 5.62
CA ILE A 44 0.11 -6.66 6.09
C ILE A 44 0.70 -7.27 7.37
N VAL A 45 2.00 -7.58 7.40
CA VAL A 45 2.67 -8.10 8.59
C VAL A 45 2.62 -7.09 9.74
N PHE A 46 2.89 -5.81 9.46
CA PHE A 46 2.82 -4.75 10.47
C PHE A 46 1.42 -4.58 11.07
N SER A 47 0.34 -4.84 10.32
CA SER A 47 -1.02 -4.73 10.87
C SER A 47 -1.29 -5.67 12.05
N ALA A 48 -0.52 -6.76 12.15
CA ALA A 48 -0.53 -7.67 13.30
C ALA A 48 0.56 -7.35 14.34
N LEU A 49 1.67 -6.74 13.92
CA LEU A 49 2.86 -6.54 14.75
C LEU A 49 2.90 -5.17 15.43
N CYS A 50 2.47 -4.10 14.75
CA CYS A 50 2.65 -2.71 15.18
C CYS A 50 1.34 -1.93 15.10
N ASP A 51 0.76 -1.56 16.22
CA ASP A 51 -0.35 -0.60 16.24
C ASP A 51 0.14 0.79 15.82
N LYS A 52 -0.80 1.56 15.27
CA LYS A 52 -0.63 2.92 14.78
C LYS A 52 -1.34 3.92 15.69
N LEU A 53 -1.07 5.19 15.54
CA LEU A 53 -1.83 6.24 16.24
C LEU A 53 -3.31 6.19 15.86
N PHE A 54 -3.61 6.02 14.58
CA PHE A 54 -4.96 5.84 14.05
C PHE A 54 -5.03 4.66 13.09
N ASP A 55 -6.23 4.14 12.83
CA ASP A 55 -6.52 3.16 11.78
C ASP A 55 -7.62 3.69 10.85
N LEU A 56 -8.04 2.88 9.89
CA LEU A 56 -9.11 3.16 8.94
C LEU A 56 -10.27 2.18 9.13
N ASP A 57 -11.49 2.68 8.96
CA ASP A 57 -12.67 1.84 8.78
C ASP A 57 -12.86 1.46 7.29
N GLU A 58 -13.91 0.69 7.01
CA GLU A 58 -14.26 0.21 5.67
C GLU A 58 -14.64 1.34 4.70
N LYS A 59 -14.96 2.54 5.22
CA LYS A 59 -15.27 3.76 4.48
C LYS A 59 -14.09 4.72 4.38
N LEU A 60 -12.90 4.28 4.83
CA LEU A 60 -11.68 5.10 4.91
C LEU A 60 -11.78 6.28 5.89
N ASN A 61 -12.68 6.25 6.84
CA ASN A 61 -12.65 7.22 7.93
C ASN A 61 -11.51 6.88 8.88
N VAL A 62 -10.84 7.91 9.37
CA VAL A 62 -9.82 7.77 10.42
C VAL A 62 -10.49 7.41 11.73
N VAL A 63 -10.08 6.29 12.32
CA VAL A 63 -10.62 5.78 13.59
C VAL A 63 -9.52 5.66 14.64
N PRO A 64 -9.86 5.80 15.95
CA PRO A 64 -8.90 5.67 17.04
C PRO A 64 -8.21 4.30 17.07
N GLN A 65 -6.88 4.30 17.36
CA GLN A 65 -6.15 3.09 17.73
C GLN A 65 -5.30 3.35 18.99
N LEU A 66 -4.02 3.72 18.89
CA LEU A 66 -3.20 4.15 20.04
C LEU A 66 -3.57 5.57 20.52
N ALA A 67 -3.94 6.48 19.60
CA ALA A 67 -4.57 7.73 19.93
C ALA A 67 -6.09 7.53 20.04
N THR A 68 -6.71 8.03 21.11
CA THR A 68 -8.14 7.91 21.39
C THR A 68 -8.93 9.12 20.92
N ALA A 69 -8.29 10.29 20.84
CA ALA A 69 -8.86 11.53 20.35
C ALA A 69 -7.77 12.45 19.79
N TYR A 70 -8.19 13.44 19.04
CA TYR A 70 -7.32 14.50 18.53
C TYR A 70 -8.04 15.86 18.49
N GLU A 71 -7.26 16.92 18.54
CA GLU A 71 -7.76 18.29 18.43
C GLU A 71 -6.80 19.15 17.61
N TRP A 72 -7.35 19.93 16.69
CA TRP A 72 -6.63 20.93 15.92
C TRP A 72 -6.74 22.31 16.56
N SER A 73 -5.64 23.06 16.61
CA SER A 73 -5.56 24.42 17.11
C SER A 73 -4.53 25.25 16.33
N GLY A 74 -4.38 26.53 16.67
CA GLY A 74 -3.36 27.40 16.06
C GLY A 74 -3.49 27.47 14.53
N GLU A 75 -4.68 27.76 14.00
CA GLU A 75 -4.95 27.81 12.56
C GLU A 75 -4.55 26.50 11.84
N ASN A 76 -4.81 25.36 12.49
CA ASN A 76 -4.47 24.01 12.01
C ASN A 76 -2.97 23.74 11.89
N ARG A 77 -2.15 24.43 12.66
CA ARG A 77 -0.70 24.19 12.75
C ARG A 77 -0.30 23.37 13.98
N THR A 78 -1.26 23.03 14.84
CA THR A 78 -1.02 22.22 16.02
C THR A 78 -2.04 21.11 16.11
N LEU A 79 -1.57 19.88 16.16
CA LEU A 79 -2.38 18.68 16.37
C LEU A 79 -2.05 18.09 17.74
N THR A 80 -3.01 18.14 18.66
CA THR A 80 -2.90 17.51 19.99
C THR A 80 -3.55 16.15 19.94
N LEU A 81 -2.83 15.10 20.42
CA LEU A 81 -3.29 13.71 20.46
C LEU A 81 -3.43 13.26 21.91
N LYS A 82 -4.54 12.60 22.23
CA LYS A 82 -4.74 11.88 23.50
C LYS A 82 -4.44 10.41 23.29
N LEU A 83 -3.52 9.86 24.06
CA LEU A 83 -3.06 8.48 23.95
C LEU A 83 -3.88 7.54 24.84
N ARG A 84 -3.99 6.30 24.43
CA ARG A 84 -4.60 5.22 25.21
C ARG A 84 -3.72 4.89 26.42
N PRO A 85 -4.26 4.94 27.65
CA PRO A 85 -3.49 4.57 28.85
C PRO A 85 -3.32 3.05 28.93
N GLY A 86 -2.28 2.61 29.64
CA GLY A 86 -2.06 1.19 29.98
C GLY A 86 -1.59 0.31 28.83
N VAL A 87 -1.16 0.88 27.71
CA VAL A 87 -0.55 0.13 26.59
C VAL A 87 0.90 -0.17 26.92
N THR A 88 1.32 -1.42 26.61
CA THR A 88 2.71 -1.86 26.71
C THR A 88 3.26 -2.34 25.38
N PHE A 89 4.56 -2.22 25.19
CA PHE A 89 5.28 -2.84 24.08
C PHE A 89 5.51 -4.33 24.34
N HIS A 90 5.89 -5.08 23.30
CA HIS A 90 6.20 -6.52 23.39
C HIS A 90 7.36 -6.84 24.33
N ASP A 91 8.20 -5.88 24.70
CA ASP A 91 9.29 -6.01 25.66
C ASP A 91 8.90 -5.59 27.11
N GLY A 92 7.63 -5.28 27.34
CA GLY A 92 7.07 -4.88 28.64
C GLY A 92 7.24 -3.40 28.98
N GLU A 93 7.94 -2.60 28.17
CA GLU A 93 8.02 -1.15 28.37
C GLU A 93 6.65 -0.49 28.14
N LYS A 94 6.38 0.61 28.84
CA LYS A 94 5.13 1.37 28.68
C LYS A 94 5.14 2.21 27.42
N LEU A 95 4.01 2.24 26.69
CA LEU A 95 3.79 3.16 25.61
C LEU A 95 3.20 4.45 26.17
N ASP A 96 3.96 5.52 26.12
CA ASP A 96 3.60 6.86 26.56
C ASP A 96 3.89 7.93 25.51
N ALA A 97 3.69 9.18 25.84
CA ALA A 97 3.95 10.33 24.97
C ALA A 97 5.43 10.44 24.55
N ALA A 98 6.37 10.02 25.41
CA ALA A 98 7.78 10.03 25.07
C ALA A 98 8.14 8.98 24.02
N ALA A 99 7.52 7.80 24.08
CA ALA A 99 7.67 6.75 23.08
C ALA A 99 7.07 7.16 21.71
N VAL A 100 5.94 7.87 21.72
CA VAL A 100 5.36 8.43 20.49
C VAL A 100 6.28 9.49 19.88
N LYS A 101 6.78 10.44 20.69
CA LYS A 101 7.78 11.43 20.25
C LYS A 101 8.99 10.75 19.62
N PHE A 102 9.59 9.79 20.33
CA PHE A 102 10.74 9.03 19.82
C PHE A 102 10.47 8.40 18.46
N SER A 103 9.33 7.73 18.32
CA SER A 103 8.98 7.02 17.07
C SER A 103 8.79 7.98 15.90
N LEU A 104 8.05 9.08 16.10
CA LEU A 104 7.83 10.09 15.04
C LEU A 104 9.14 10.79 14.66
N GLU A 105 9.99 11.13 15.62
CA GLU A 105 11.31 11.72 15.36
C GLU A 105 12.24 10.72 14.65
N ARG A 106 12.22 9.42 15.03
CA ARG A 106 12.94 8.37 14.33
C ARG A 106 12.47 8.25 12.89
N HIS A 107 11.17 8.20 12.64
CA HIS A 107 10.59 8.16 11.31
C HIS A 107 11.00 9.35 10.45
N LYS A 108 11.07 10.54 11.04
CA LYS A 108 11.44 11.78 10.34
C LYS A 108 12.95 11.89 10.08
N ASN A 109 13.81 11.52 11.04
CA ASN A 109 15.21 11.94 11.06
C ASN A 109 16.19 10.80 10.78
N MET A 110 15.81 9.53 10.95
CA MET A 110 16.71 8.40 10.72
C MET A 110 17.25 8.41 9.28
N PRO A 111 18.57 8.25 9.08
CA PRO A 111 19.16 8.13 7.74
C PRO A 111 18.49 6.99 6.94
N GLY A 112 18.18 7.24 5.67
CA GLY A 112 17.49 6.27 4.82
C GLY A 112 16.01 6.03 5.12
N SER A 113 15.41 6.77 6.06
CA SER A 113 13.98 6.65 6.37
C SER A 113 13.08 6.92 5.15
N ASN A 114 12.21 5.97 4.85
CA ASN A 114 11.15 6.13 3.84
C ASN A 114 9.92 6.89 4.38
N ARG A 115 9.94 7.34 5.64
CA ARG A 115 8.84 8.11 6.29
C ARG A 115 9.17 9.60 6.42
N ARG A 116 10.38 10.01 6.08
CA ARG A 116 10.82 11.42 6.18
C ARG A 116 9.86 12.36 5.45
N GLY A 117 9.47 12.03 4.22
CA GLY A 117 8.55 12.84 3.41
C GLY A 117 7.14 12.89 4.00
N ASP A 118 6.67 11.79 4.59
CA ASP A 118 5.35 11.69 5.23
C ASP A 118 5.22 12.66 6.42
N LEU A 119 6.30 12.85 7.19
CA LEU A 119 6.36 13.70 8.39
C LEU A 119 7.12 15.01 8.19
N ALA A 120 7.50 15.37 6.97
CA ALA A 120 8.23 16.61 6.70
C ALA A 120 7.53 17.87 7.21
N PRO A 121 6.18 18.00 7.15
CA PRO A 121 5.47 19.17 7.69
C PRO A 121 5.49 19.25 9.23
N VAL A 122 5.78 18.16 9.96
CA VAL A 122 5.87 18.18 11.42
C VAL A 122 7.19 18.85 11.84
N ALA A 123 7.13 20.05 12.38
CA ALA A 123 8.28 20.81 12.84
C ALA A 123 8.84 20.24 14.14
N SER A 124 8.00 20.03 15.15
CA SER A 124 8.37 19.42 16.44
C SER A 124 7.27 18.52 16.98
N VAL A 125 7.66 17.64 17.90
CA VAL A 125 6.77 16.79 18.69
C VAL A 125 7.03 17.05 20.16
N ASP A 126 6.03 17.57 20.87
CA ASP A 126 6.14 17.94 22.28
C ASP A 126 5.37 16.94 23.16
N VAL A 127 6.01 16.52 24.26
CA VAL A 127 5.36 15.77 25.32
C VAL A 127 4.69 16.76 26.27
N VAL A 128 3.35 16.75 26.30
CA VAL A 128 2.56 17.63 27.20
C VAL A 128 2.41 16.99 28.57
N ASP A 129 2.05 15.70 28.58
CA ASP A 129 1.99 14.83 29.74
C ASP A 129 2.19 13.37 29.29
N ALA A 130 2.11 12.40 30.19
CA ALA A 130 2.34 10.98 29.89
C ALA A 130 1.42 10.42 28.77
N HIS A 131 0.24 11.02 28.58
CA HIS A 131 -0.76 10.55 27.61
C HIS A 131 -1.22 11.64 26.63
N THR A 132 -0.48 12.73 26.52
CA THR A 132 -0.79 13.82 25.58
C THR A 132 0.47 14.23 24.81
N VAL A 133 0.37 14.15 23.49
CA VAL A 133 1.41 14.55 22.53
C VAL A 133 0.89 15.69 21.69
N ARG A 134 1.74 16.68 21.41
CA ARG A 134 1.44 17.78 20.51
C ARG A 134 2.41 17.77 19.33
N LEU A 135 1.86 17.73 18.13
CA LEU A 135 2.60 17.88 16.88
C LEU A 135 2.46 19.30 16.38
N ASN A 136 3.55 20.05 16.30
CA ASN A 136 3.56 21.40 15.75
C ASN A 136 4.00 21.33 14.28
N LEU A 137 3.28 22.00 13.40
CA LEU A 137 3.50 21.97 11.97
C LEU A 137 4.11 23.29 11.48
N SER A 138 4.98 23.22 10.49
CA SER A 138 5.53 24.39 9.79
C SER A 138 4.49 25.13 8.98
N ALA A 139 3.46 24.43 8.49
CA ALA A 139 2.27 24.93 7.80
C ALA A 139 1.10 23.98 8.03
N PRO A 140 -0.16 24.37 7.83
CA PRO A 140 -1.30 23.46 7.83
C PRO A 140 -1.05 22.26 6.90
N PHE A 141 -1.39 21.06 7.34
CA PHE A 141 -1.16 19.84 6.55
C PHE A 141 -2.37 18.89 6.67
N ALA A 142 -3.32 19.05 5.74
CA ALA A 142 -4.57 18.30 5.72
C ALA A 142 -4.40 16.76 5.68
N PRO A 143 -3.36 16.18 5.02
CA PRO A 143 -3.17 14.73 4.99
C PRO A 143 -2.69 14.10 6.30
N LEU A 144 -2.27 14.86 7.32
CA LEU A 144 -1.55 14.33 8.48
C LEU A 144 -2.26 13.18 9.19
N LEU A 145 -3.57 13.30 9.45
CA LEU A 145 -4.32 12.22 10.11
C LEU A 145 -4.29 10.92 9.29
N ALA A 146 -4.43 11.01 7.97
CA ALA A 146 -4.34 9.85 7.09
C ALA A 146 -2.91 9.28 7.05
N VAL A 147 -1.89 10.12 7.10
CA VAL A 147 -0.47 9.71 7.23
C VAL A 147 -0.25 8.87 8.50
N LEU A 148 -0.87 9.28 9.61
CA LEU A 148 -0.76 8.57 10.91
C LEU A 148 -1.58 7.26 10.97
N THR A 149 -2.31 6.91 9.91
CA THR A 149 -2.97 5.59 9.77
C THR A 149 -2.10 4.53 9.08
N ASP A 150 -0.90 4.89 8.65
CA ASP A 150 0.05 3.98 8.01
C ASP A 150 1.36 3.93 8.84
N ARG A 151 2.44 3.43 8.23
CA ARG A 151 3.74 3.19 8.87
C ARG A 151 4.32 4.40 9.61
N ALA A 152 4.05 5.62 9.13
CA ALA A 152 4.48 6.85 9.81
C ALA A 152 3.79 7.09 11.17
N GLY A 153 2.64 6.45 11.40
CA GLY A 153 1.94 6.47 12.69
C GLY A 153 2.20 5.25 13.57
N MET A 154 3.03 4.28 13.13
CA MET A 154 3.38 3.10 13.92
C MET A 154 4.39 3.45 15.02
N ILE A 155 4.13 2.96 16.22
CA ILE A 155 4.95 3.27 17.40
C ILE A 155 5.81 2.05 17.75
N VAL A 156 7.12 2.25 17.82
CA VAL A 156 8.12 1.22 18.13
C VAL A 156 8.67 1.43 19.55
N SER A 157 9.14 0.35 20.20
CA SER A 157 9.80 0.44 21.49
C SER A 157 11.09 1.28 21.38
N PRO A 158 11.20 2.41 22.10
CA PRO A 158 12.43 3.20 22.13
C PRO A 158 13.64 2.39 22.59
N LYS A 159 13.48 1.58 23.65
CA LYS A 159 14.53 0.72 24.20
C LYS A 159 15.07 -0.26 23.16
N ALA A 160 14.16 -0.99 22.49
CA ALA A 160 14.56 -1.96 21.48
C ALA A 160 15.16 -1.27 20.24
N ALA A 161 14.59 -0.14 19.79
CA ALA A 161 15.07 0.58 18.62
C ALA A 161 16.46 1.19 18.85
N GLN A 162 16.73 1.76 20.03
CA GLN A 162 18.05 2.29 20.41
C GLN A 162 19.09 1.18 20.53
N ALA A 163 18.74 0.04 21.17
CA ALA A 163 19.65 -1.08 21.33
C ALA A 163 20.02 -1.76 20.00
N ALA A 164 19.06 -1.85 19.06
CA ALA A 164 19.25 -2.54 17.79
C ALA A 164 19.82 -1.65 16.67
N GLY A 165 19.61 -0.32 16.74
CA GLY A 165 20.00 0.62 15.68
C GLY A 165 19.43 0.21 14.32
N ASP A 166 20.30 0.09 13.31
CA ASP A 166 19.93 -0.28 11.94
C ASP A 166 19.41 -1.73 11.82
N ARG A 167 19.65 -2.56 12.83
CA ARG A 167 19.19 -3.96 12.86
C ARG A 167 17.82 -4.14 13.51
N PHE A 168 17.10 -3.07 13.82
CA PHE A 168 15.77 -3.16 14.44
C PHE A 168 14.82 -4.09 13.68
N GLY A 169 14.84 -4.07 12.35
CA GLY A 169 14.00 -4.92 11.51
C GLY A 169 14.28 -6.42 11.60
N ALA A 170 15.40 -6.86 12.20
CA ALA A 170 15.70 -8.26 12.43
C ALA A 170 14.91 -8.86 13.61
N ARG A 171 14.59 -8.03 14.61
CA ARG A 171 13.74 -8.40 15.78
C ARG A 171 12.90 -7.19 16.20
N PRO A 172 11.87 -6.84 15.43
CA PRO A 172 11.05 -5.67 15.70
C PRO A 172 10.25 -5.82 16.99
N VAL A 173 10.16 -4.74 17.75
CA VAL A 173 9.40 -4.64 18.99
C VAL A 173 8.43 -3.46 18.89
N CYS A 174 7.15 -3.76 18.85
CA CYS A 174 6.05 -2.82 18.73
C CYS A 174 5.01 -3.04 19.84
N ALA A 175 3.78 -2.52 19.65
CA ALA A 175 2.65 -2.65 20.59
C ALA A 175 1.39 -3.22 19.92
N GLY A 176 1.54 -4.04 18.89
CA GLY A 176 0.43 -4.70 18.21
C GLY A 176 -0.04 -5.99 18.90
N PRO A 177 -1.07 -6.64 18.33
CA PRO A 177 -1.68 -7.85 18.92
C PRO A 177 -0.79 -9.09 18.93
N PHE A 178 0.24 -9.13 18.11
CA PHE A 178 1.19 -10.22 18.01
C PHE A 178 2.62 -9.71 18.11
N ARG A 179 3.50 -10.50 18.75
CA ARG A 179 4.93 -10.21 18.85
C ARG A 179 5.75 -11.08 17.91
N PHE A 180 6.89 -10.59 17.49
CA PHE A 180 7.80 -11.27 16.58
C PHE A 180 8.46 -12.49 17.25
N VAL A 181 8.48 -13.62 16.53
CA VAL A 181 9.18 -14.85 16.93
C VAL A 181 10.39 -15.09 16.04
N GLU A 182 10.16 -15.26 14.73
CA GLU A 182 11.23 -15.51 13.77
C GLU A 182 10.86 -15.04 12.36
N ARG A 183 11.88 -14.83 11.54
CA ARG A 183 11.79 -14.70 10.09
C ARG A 183 12.88 -15.53 9.42
N VAL A 184 12.47 -16.39 8.49
CA VAL A 184 13.34 -17.00 7.51
C VAL A 184 12.99 -16.41 6.16
N ALA A 185 13.93 -15.67 5.58
CA ALA A 185 13.69 -14.95 4.32
C ALA A 185 13.21 -15.91 3.22
N GLN A 186 12.23 -15.51 2.43
CA GLN A 186 11.60 -16.29 1.35
C GLN A 186 10.85 -17.56 1.81
N ASP A 187 10.78 -17.83 3.12
CA ASP A 187 10.14 -19.03 3.67
C ASP A 187 8.99 -18.66 4.59
N ARG A 188 9.25 -18.02 5.72
CA ARG A 188 8.20 -17.69 6.70
C ARG A 188 8.51 -16.53 7.62
N ILE A 189 7.43 -15.92 8.15
CA ILE A 189 7.46 -15.00 9.29
C ILE A 189 6.47 -15.54 10.31
N VAL A 190 6.94 -15.72 11.54
CA VAL A 190 6.13 -16.26 12.66
C VAL A 190 5.94 -15.19 13.71
N LEU A 191 4.69 -14.96 14.05
CA LEU A 191 4.28 -14.10 15.14
C LEU A 191 3.47 -14.91 16.15
N GLU A 192 3.58 -14.58 17.45
CA GLU A 192 2.77 -15.16 18.51
C GLU A 192 1.91 -14.11 19.21
N ARG A 193 0.77 -14.52 19.76
CA ARG A 193 -0.14 -13.63 20.49
C ARG A 193 0.60 -12.89 21.60
N PHE A 194 0.31 -11.60 21.72
CA PHE A 194 0.76 -10.78 22.84
C PHE A 194 -0.33 -10.74 23.92
N PRO A 195 -0.14 -11.41 25.07
CA PRO A 195 -1.20 -11.55 26.08
C PRO A 195 -1.63 -10.22 26.71
N GLU A 196 -0.70 -9.26 26.82
CA GLU A 196 -0.92 -7.94 27.40
C GLU A 196 -1.47 -6.91 26.39
N TYR A 197 -1.83 -7.35 25.16
CA TYR A 197 -2.41 -6.46 24.17
C TYR A 197 -3.68 -5.76 24.69
N TRP A 198 -3.75 -4.44 24.55
CA TRP A 198 -4.83 -3.63 25.10
C TRP A 198 -6.22 -4.06 24.60
N ASN A 199 -6.34 -4.59 23.38
CA ASN A 199 -7.59 -5.10 22.79
C ASN A 199 -7.56 -6.63 22.64
N ARG A 200 -7.03 -7.33 23.64
CA ARG A 200 -6.88 -8.80 23.61
C ARG A 200 -8.17 -9.57 23.36
N GLY A 201 -9.33 -9.01 23.72
CA GLY A 201 -10.63 -9.64 23.49
C GLY A 201 -10.99 -9.80 22.01
N ALA A 202 -10.35 -9.05 21.12
CA ALA A 202 -10.53 -9.17 19.67
C ALA A 202 -9.55 -10.16 19.02
N ILE A 203 -8.66 -10.81 19.77
CA ILE A 203 -7.61 -11.69 19.24
C ILE A 203 -7.93 -13.14 19.57
N HIS A 204 -8.17 -13.95 18.54
CA HIS A 204 -8.65 -15.34 18.68
C HIS A 204 -7.62 -16.39 18.26
N PHE A 205 -6.52 -16.00 17.60
CA PHE A 205 -5.42 -16.89 17.25
C PHE A 205 -4.25 -16.76 18.23
N ASP A 206 -3.53 -17.86 18.47
CA ASP A 206 -2.34 -17.87 19.33
C ASP A 206 -1.07 -17.57 18.52
N ARG A 207 -1.11 -17.86 17.21
CA ARG A 207 0.03 -17.73 16.30
C ARG A 207 -0.43 -17.33 14.91
N ILE A 208 0.38 -16.52 14.24
CA ILE A 208 0.24 -16.24 12.81
C ILE A 208 1.52 -16.68 12.11
N VAL A 209 1.37 -17.39 11.00
CA VAL A 209 2.48 -17.75 10.10
C VAL A 209 2.18 -17.13 8.73
N TYR A 210 3.01 -16.18 8.33
CA TYR A 210 3.00 -15.65 6.97
C TYR A 210 3.97 -16.45 6.11
N LEU A 211 3.49 -16.91 4.94
CA LEU A 211 4.26 -17.71 3.98
C LEU A 211 4.34 -16.95 2.65
N PRO A 212 5.50 -16.37 2.30
CA PRO A 212 5.72 -15.78 0.99
C PRO A 212 5.68 -16.88 -0.10
N ILE A 213 4.69 -16.81 -0.97
CA ILE A 213 4.52 -17.74 -2.10
C ILE A 213 4.20 -16.89 -3.33
N VAL A 214 5.20 -16.61 -4.15
CA VAL A 214 5.09 -15.66 -5.29
C VAL A 214 4.13 -16.18 -6.36
N ASP A 215 4.15 -17.47 -6.66
CA ASP A 215 3.27 -18.08 -7.65
C ASP A 215 1.83 -18.19 -7.12
N SER A 216 0.89 -17.55 -7.82
CA SER A 216 -0.52 -17.50 -7.42
C SER A 216 -1.19 -18.87 -7.48
N THR A 217 -0.81 -19.73 -8.43
CA THR A 217 -1.35 -21.09 -8.59
C THR A 217 -0.93 -21.97 -7.41
N VAL A 218 0.34 -21.86 -7.00
CA VAL A 218 0.87 -22.57 -5.82
C VAL A 218 0.20 -22.03 -4.55
N ARG A 219 0.00 -20.71 -4.41
CA ARG A 219 -0.73 -20.12 -3.28
C ARG A 219 -2.14 -20.68 -3.17
N LEU A 220 -2.88 -20.72 -4.28
CA LEU A 220 -4.24 -21.28 -4.32
C LEU A 220 -4.25 -22.80 -4.02
N ALA A 221 -3.29 -23.55 -4.54
CA ALA A 221 -3.17 -24.99 -4.26
C ALA A 221 -2.97 -25.26 -2.75
N ASN A 222 -2.14 -24.45 -2.09
CA ASN A 222 -1.93 -24.51 -0.63
C ASN A 222 -3.20 -24.14 0.17
N LEU A 223 -4.01 -23.20 -0.30
CA LEU A 223 -5.31 -22.92 0.30
C LEU A 223 -6.26 -24.11 0.14
N ARG A 224 -6.35 -24.69 -1.07
CA ARG A 224 -7.21 -25.85 -1.36
C ARG A 224 -6.85 -27.10 -0.57
N SER A 225 -5.55 -27.33 -0.32
CA SER A 225 -5.06 -28.45 0.49
C SER A 225 -5.19 -28.22 2.00
N GLY A 226 -5.52 -26.99 2.44
CA GLY A 226 -5.58 -26.62 3.84
C GLY A 226 -4.22 -26.35 4.49
N GLN A 227 -3.15 -26.21 3.70
CA GLN A 227 -1.84 -25.74 4.18
C GLN A 227 -1.85 -24.24 4.47
N LEU A 228 -2.73 -23.48 3.81
CA LEU A 228 -3.05 -22.08 4.11
C LEU A 228 -4.51 -21.97 4.54
N ASP A 229 -4.80 -20.97 5.39
CA ASP A 229 -6.14 -20.63 5.82
C ASP A 229 -6.66 -19.38 5.09
N PHE A 230 -5.73 -18.56 4.59
CA PHE A 230 -5.99 -17.28 3.94
C PHE A 230 -4.91 -16.99 2.88
N ILE A 231 -5.30 -16.43 1.75
CA ILE A 231 -4.37 -15.90 0.74
C ILE A 231 -4.76 -14.46 0.38
N GLU A 232 -3.78 -13.59 0.28
CA GLU A 232 -3.94 -12.26 -0.28
C GLU A 232 -3.65 -12.30 -1.80
N ARG A 233 -4.18 -11.35 -2.56
CA ARG A 233 -4.03 -11.27 -4.02
C ARG A 233 -4.35 -12.61 -4.73
N LEU A 234 -5.59 -13.12 -4.55
CA LEU A 234 -6.13 -14.16 -5.40
C LEU A 234 -6.10 -13.66 -6.85
N ALA A 235 -5.63 -14.48 -7.80
CA ALA A 235 -5.66 -14.11 -9.21
C ALA A 235 -7.11 -14.05 -9.73
N GLY A 236 -7.42 -13.06 -10.59
CA GLY A 236 -8.76 -12.90 -11.18
C GLY A 236 -9.22 -14.15 -11.92
N SER A 237 -8.31 -14.82 -12.65
CA SER A 237 -8.55 -16.10 -13.33
C SER A 237 -9.03 -17.22 -12.42
N ASP A 238 -8.68 -17.18 -11.13
CA ASP A 238 -9.01 -18.24 -10.18
C ASP A 238 -10.38 -18.04 -9.50
N VAL A 239 -10.94 -16.83 -9.60
CA VAL A 239 -12.23 -16.47 -8.99
C VAL A 239 -13.34 -17.42 -9.45
N ALA A 240 -13.44 -17.68 -10.76
CA ALA A 240 -14.44 -18.59 -11.32
C ALA A 240 -14.29 -20.02 -10.80
N GLY A 241 -13.06 -20.49 -10.63
CA GLY A 241 -12.75 -21.84 -10.15
C GLY A 241 -13.00 -22.06 -8.64
N LEU A 242 -13.13 -20.97 -7.87
CA LEU A 242 -13.53 -21.04 -6.45
C LEU A 242 -15.00 -20.73 -6.23
N LYS A 243 -15.67 -20.10 -7.20
CA LYS A 243 -17.09 -19.74 -7.12
C LYS A 243 -17.94 -21.02 -7.04
N GLY A 244 -18.66 -21.18 -5.94
CA GLY A 244 -19.47 -22.36 -5.68
C GLY A 244 -18.81 -23.45 -4.84
N ASP A 245 -17.51 -23.39 -4.60
CA ASP A 245 -16.85 -24.28 -3.64
C ASP A 245 -17.09 -23.78 -2.21
N ARG A 246 -18.00 -24.45 -1.49
CA ARG A 246 -18.44 -24.07 -0.15
C ARG A 246 -17.33 -24.12 0.92
N ARG A 247 -16.17 -24.69 0.59
CA ARG A 247 -15.02 -24.71 1.50
C ARG A 247 -14.32 -23.36 1.63
N PHE A 248 -14.56 -22.46 0.66
CA PHE A 248 -13.86 -21.18 0.57
C PHE A 248 -14.82 -20.01 0.44
N LYS A 249 -14.35 -18.83 0.81
CA LYS A 249 -14.99 -17.55 0.56
C LYS A 249 -14.01 -16.64 -0.19
N ILE A 250 -14.56 -15.75 -1.01
CA ILE A 250 -13.83 -14.71 -1.72
C ILE A 250 -14.40 -13.37 -1.28
N ASP A 251 -13.53 -12.52 -0.73
CA ASP A 251 -13.87 -11.13 -0.44
C ASP A 251 -13.16 -10.22 -1.44
N ARG A 252 -13.80 -9.09 -1.75
CA ARG A 252 -13.27 -8.10 -2.70
C ARG A 252 -13.61 -6.68 -2.30
N ILE A 253 -12.71 -5.75 -2.64
CA ILE A 253 -12.93 -4.31 -2.54
C ILE A 253 -12.03 -3.58 -3.52
N VAL A 254 -12.51 -2.46 -4.09
CA VAL A 254 -11.67 -1.62 -4.97
C VAL A 254 -10.56 -0.96 -4.16
N GLU A 255 -9.32 -1.03 -4.65
CA GLU A 255 -8.16 -0.43 -4.02
C GLU A 255 -8.20 1.11 -4.02
N ILE A 256 -7.45 1.72 -3.10
CA ILE A 256 -7.20 3.17 -3.08
C ILE A 256 -5.96 3.57 -3.90
N GLY A 257 -5.30 2.60 -4.48
CA GLY A 257 -4.14 2.77 -5.36
C GLY A 257 -4.51 2.81 -6.85
N TYR A 258 -3.53 2.53 -7.69
CA TYR A 258 -3.72 2.48 -9.14
C TYR A 258 -2.67 1.59 -9.82
N GLN A 259 -2.98 1.10 -11.01
CA GLN A 259 -2.03 0.60 -11.99
C GLN A 259 -1.78 1.69 -13.02
N GLY A 260 -0.51 1.99 -13.30
CA GLY A 260 -0.13 3.00 -14.28
C GLY A 260 1.15 2.66 -15.03
N ILE A 261 1.47 3.47 -16.03
CA ILE A 261 2.74 3.45 -16.76
C ILE A 261 3.39 4.82 -16.56
N THR A 262 4.44 4.87 -15.76
CA THR A 262 5.27 6.06 -15.55
C THR A 262 6.20 6.23 -16.75
N ILE A 263 6.21 7.41 -17.34
CA ILE A 263 7.06 7.75 -18.47
C ILE A 263 8.23 8.59 -17.95
N ASN A 264 9.44 8.21 -18.28
CA ASN A 264 10.62 8.99 -17.95
C ASN A 264 10.71 10.21 -18.88
N ILE A 265 10.51 11.40 -18.33
CA ILE A 265 10.52 12.67 -19.08
C ILE A 265 11.61 13.63 -18.61
N GLY A 266 12.22 13.40 -17.44
CA GLY A 266 13.22 14.29 -16.87
C GLY A 266 14.21 13.66 -15.89
N ASN A 267 14.20 12.34 -15.71
CA ASN A 267 15.09 11.65 -14.78
C ASN A 267 16.25 10.96 -15.51
N GLY A 268 17.43 11.56 -15.43
CA GLY A 268 18.66 11.02 -16.01
C GLY A 268 18.69 11.05 -17.55
N GLU A 269 19.69 10.40 -18.13
CA GLU A 269 19.99 10.48 -19.57
C GLU A 269 18.91 9.80 -20.44
N ARG A 270 18.22 8.77 -19.93
CA ARG A 270 17.19 8.06 -20.68
C ARG A 270 15.89 8.85 -20.89
N ALA A 271 15.65 9.90 -20.10
CA ALA A 271 14.43 10.71 -20.18
C ALA A 271 14.16 11.25 -21.59
N GLN A 272 15.20 11.69 -22.29
CA GLN A 272 15.12 12.30 -23.61
C GLN A 272 15.51 11.34 -24.74
N SER A 273 15.74 10.06 -24.47
CA SER A 273 16.20 9.08 -25.44
C SER A 273 15.12 8.67 -26.44
N THR A 274 13.83 8.74 -26.04
CA THR A 274 12.69 8.33 -26.86
C THR A 274 11.77 9.49 -27.24
N ALA A 275 11.01 9.35 -28.32
CA ALA A 275 9.97 10.31 -28.68
C ALA A 275 8.89 10.38 -27.59
N LEU A 276 8.61 9.26 -26.89
CA LEU A 276 7.67 9.20 -25.77
C LEU A 276 8.09 10.13 -24.61
N GLY A 277 9.36 10.14 -24.25
CA GLY A 277 9.89 11.02 -23.21
C GLY A 277 9.86 12.50 -23.60
N ARG A 278 10.22 12.81 -24.86
CA ARG A 278 10.38 14.18 -25.36
C ARG A 278 9.08 14.92 -25.65
N ASP A 279 8.05 14.24 -26.18
CA ASP A 279 6.88 14.90 -26.79
C ASP A 279 5.55 14.45 -26.14
N ALA A 280 4.81 15.41 -25.57
CA ALA A 280 3.50 15.18 -24.97
C ALA A 280 2.46 14.64 -25.97
N ARG A 281 2.59 14.97 -27.26
CA ARG A 281 1.70 14.45 -28.33
C ARG A 281 1.92 12.95 -28.54
N VAL A 282 3.16 12.47 -28.41
CA VAL A 282 3.48 11.03 -28.47
C VAL A 282 2.93 10.32 -27.23
N ARG A 283 2.98 10.95 -26.05
CA ARG A 283 2.34 10.42 -24.83
C ARG A 283 0.82 10.37 -24.94
N GLU A 284 0.19 11.40 -25.56
CA GLU A 284 -1.24 11.39 -25.86
C GLU A 284 -1.60 10.27 -26.85
N ALA A 285 -0.82 10.10 -27.92
CA ALA A 285 -1.01 9.02 -28.89
C ALA A 285 -0.91 7.65 -28.22
N PHE A 286 0.06 7.48 -27.29
CA PHE A 286 0.21 6.24 -26.54
C PHE A 286 -1.04 6.00 -25.67
N GLU A 287 -1.52 6.98 -24.92
CA GLU A 287 -2.73 6.84 -24.09
C GLU A 287 -3.96 6.50 -24.94
N LEU A 288 -4.14 7.16 -26.10
CA LEU A 288 -5.26 6.91 -27.02
C LEU A 288 -5.17 5.55 -27.73
N SER A 289 -4.00 4.93 -27.78
CA SER A 289 -3.85 3.57 -28.33
C SER A 289 -4.44 2.49 -27.43
N LEU A 290 -4.69 2.81 -26.14
CA LEU A 290 -5.10 1.84 -25.13
C LEU A 290 -6.63 1.83 -24.93
N ASP A 291 -7.21 0.64 -24.92
CA ASP A 291 -8.58 0.36 -24.47
C ASP A 291 -8.53 -0.17 -23.05
N ARG A 292 -8.88 0.68 -22.08
CA ARG A 292 -8.80 0.32 -20.66
C ARG A 292 -9.79 -0.77 -20.26
N ASP A 293 -10.98 -0.78 -20.88
CA ASP A 293 -11.99 -1.78 -20.55
C ASP A 293 -11.58 -3.16 -21.09
N ALA A 294 -11.08 -3.20 -22.31
CA ALA A 294 -10.51 -4.41 -22.91
C ALA A 294 -9.26 -4.88 -22.13
N LEU A 295 -8.39 -3.96 -21.70
CA LEU A 295 -7.22 -4.27 -20.88
C LEU A 295 -7.63 -4.93 -19.56
N VAL A 296 -8.60 -4.35 -18.84
CA VAL A 296 -9.12 -4.91 -17.58
C VAL A 296 -9.74 -6.28 -17.81
N LYS A 297 -10.54 -6.44 -18.86
CA LYS A 297 -11.16 -7.72 -19.20
C LYS A 297 -10.15 -8.81 -19.50
N VAL A 298 -9.09 -8.49 -20.27
CA VAL A 298 -8.12 -9.49 -20.75
C VAL A 298 -7.01 -9.76 -19.74
N ALA A 299 -6.44 -8.71 -19.14
CA ALA A 299 -5.31 -8.86 -18.24
C ALA A 299 -5.69 -9.11 -16.77
N MET A 300 -6.90 -8.66 -16.36
CA MET A 300 -7.36 -8.70 -14.97
C MET A 300 -8.64 -9.53 -14.79
N ASP A 301 -9.10 -10.25 -15.81
CA ASP A 301 -10.33 -11.06 -15.79
C ASP A 301 -11.57 -10.27 -15.33
N GLY A 302 -11.59 -8.94 -15.58
CA GLY A 302 -12.63 -8.02 -15.14
C GLY A 302 -12.52 -7.57 -13.68
N GLU A 303 -11.48 -7.99 -12.95
CA GLU A 303 -11.31 -7.68 -11.52
C GLU A 303 -10.55 -6.36 -11.29
N ALA A 304 -11.00 -5.30 -11.96
CA ALA A 304 -10.54 -3.93 -11.76
C ALA A 304 -11.59 -2.91 -12.24
N VAL A 305 -11.44 -1.66 -11.82
CA VAL A 305 -12.23 -0.51 -12.29
C VAL A 305 -11.33 0.39 -13.11
N THR A 306 -11.72 0.69 -14.35
CA THR A 306 -10.96 1.59 -15.23
C THR A 306 -10.86 3.00 -14.65
N GLY A 307 -9.72 3.65 -14.86
CA GLY A 307 -9.49 5.01 -14.36
C GLY A 307 -8.32 5.67 -15.07
N ASN A 308 -8.27 7.00 -15.00
CA ASN A 308 -7.23 7.82 -15.63
C ASN A 308 -6.59 8.82 -14.63
N GLN A 309 -6.72 8.55 -13.34
CA GLN A 309 -6.22 9.43 -12.29
C GLN A 309 -5.61 8.61 -11.15
N TRP A 310 -4.96 9.28 -10.20
CA TRP A 310 -4.32 8.68 -9.02
C TRP A 310 -5.30 8.19 -7.93
N VAL A 311 -6.60 8.42 -8.12
CA VAL A 311 -7.70 7.94 -7.27
C VAL A 311 -8.77 7.31 -8.14
N SER A 312 -9.51 6.32 -7.60
CA SER A 312 -10.56 5.63 -8.33
C SER A 312 -11.78 6.54 -8.60
N PRO A 313 -12.58 6.25 -9.64
CA PRO A 313 -13.81 7.01 -9.94
C PRO A 313 -14.83 7.08 -8.77
N ALA A 314 -14.76 6.17 -7.81
CA ALA A 314 -15.58 6.17 -6.60
C ALA A 314 -15.08 7.17 -5.54
N ASN A 315 -13.84 7.65 -5.64
CA ASN A 315 -13.28 8.62 -4.68
C ASN A 315 -13.92 10.00 -4.85
N ARG A 316 -14.24 10.67 -3.73
CA ARG A 316 -14.83 12.02 -3.73
C ARG A 316 -13.95 13.08 -4.39
N TYR A 317 -12.65 12.85 -4.49
CA TYR A 317 -11.69 13.77 -5.11
C TYR A 317 -11.35 13.40 -6.56
N TYR A 318 -12.06 12.43 -7.16
CA TYR A 318 -11.91 12.12 -8.58
C TYR A 318 -12.41 13.29 -9.43
N ALA A 319 -11.56 13.82 -10.30
CA ALA A 319 -11.85 14.96 -11.18
C ALA A 319 -12.74 14.52 -12.35
N ARG A 320 -14.04 14.71 -12.23
CA ARG A 320 -15.04 14.28 -13.23
C ARG A 320 -15.01 15.15 -14.50
N ASN A 321 -14.40 16.33 -14.45
CA ASN A 321 -14.15 17.19 -15.60
C ASN A 321 -13.04 16.68 -16.52
N VAL A 322 -12.31 15.62 -16.12
CA VAL A 322 -11.28 14.94 -16.92
C VAL A 322 -11.77 13.51 -17.21
N PRO A 323 -12.56 13.31 -18.29
CA PRO A 323 -13.11 12.02 -18.62
C PRO A 323 -12.02 11.01 -18.99
N ILE A 324 -12.30 9.72 -18.79
CA ILE A 324 -11.41 8.64 -19.23
C ILE A 324 -11.34 8.66 -20.77
N PRO A 325 -10.15 8.84 -21.38
CA PRO A 325 -10.01 8.83 -22.82
C PRO A 325 -10.44 7.48 -23.41
N LYS A 326 -11.29 7.52 -24.44
CA LYS A 326 -11.60 6.34 -25.24
C LYS A 326 -10.48 6.05 -26.21
N ARG A 327 -10.28 4.78 -26.52
CA ARG A 327 -9.33 4.35 -27.54
C ARG A 327 -9.66 5.00 -28.88
N ASP A 328 -8.65 5.62 -29.52
CA ASP A 328 -8.75 6.24 -30.84
C ASP A 328 -7.43 6.07 -31.58
N VAL A 329 -7.31 4.97 -32.33
CA VAL A 329 -6.11 4.63 -33.10
C VAL A 329 -5.87 5.62 -34.25
N ALA A 330 -6.93 6.16 -34.84
CA ALA A 330 -6.79 7.12 -35.96
C ALA A 330 -6.21 8.43 -35.43
N LYS A 331 -6.72 8.97 -34.33
CA LYS A 331 -6.17 10.17 -33.70
C LYS A 331 -4.75 9.92 -33.19
N ALA A 332 -4.47 8.75 -32.62
CA ALA A 332 -3.12 8.38 -32.16
C ALA A 332 -2.12 8.46 -33.32
N LYS A 333 -2.42 7.86 -34.49
CA LYS A 333 -1.58 7.93 -35.69
C LYS A 333 -1.39 9.36 -36.20
N ALA A 334 -2.45 10.17 -36.18
CA ALA A 334 -2.36 11.58 -36.57
C ALA A 334 -1.43 12.39 -35.67
N LEU A 335 -1.49 12.16 -34.35
CA LEU A 335 -0.60 12.80 -33.38
C LEU A 335 0.86 12.37 -33.55
N LEU A 336 1.11 11.07 -33.82
CA LEU A 336 2.46 10.57 -34.14
C LEU A 336 3.02 11.22 -35.39
N ALA A 337 2.22 11.32 -36.44
CA ALA A 337 2.63 12.01 -37.68
C ALA A 337 2.93 13.50 -37.43
N ALA A 338 2.08 14.21 -36.69
CA ALA A 338 2.29 15.61 -36.32
C ALA A 338 3.53 15.83 -35.43
N ALA A 339 3.91 14.82 -34.65
CA ALA A 339 5.13 14.83 -33.82
C ALA A 339 6.39 14.41 -34.60
N GLY A 340 6.28 14.01 -35.90
CA GLY A 340 7.38 13.47 -36.67
C GLY A 340 7.90 12.11 -36.15
N ALA A 341 7.05 11.35 -35.47
CA ALA A 341 7.39 10.09 -34.82
C ALA A 341 6.52 8.95 -35.36
N ALA A 342 6.70 8.58 -36.64
CA ALA A 342 5.83 7.64 -37.34
C ALA A 342 5.76 6.23 -36.69
N ASN A 343 6.87 5.73 -36.15
CA ASN A 343 6.95 4.42 -35.49
C ASN A 343 7.82 4.53 -34.22
N PRO A 344 7.31 5.17 -33.16
CA PRO A 344 8.12 5.36 -31.94
C PRO A 344 8.37 4.05 -31.24
N SER A 345 9.65 3.79 -30.92
CA SER A 345 10.06 2.61 -30.13
C SER A 345 10.45 3.03 -28.73
N PHE A 346 10.13 2.19 -27.74
CA PHE A 346 10.59 2.34 -26.36
C PHE A 346 10.54 1.02 -25.59
N THR A 347 11.30 0.97 -24.51
CA THR A 347 11.32 -0.16 -23.58
C THR A 347 10.32 0.08 -22.45
N LEU A 348 9.39 -0.87 -22.26
CA LEU A 348 8.47 -0.93 -21.14
C LEU A 348 9.03 -1.88 -20.07
N MET A 349 9.63 -1.31 -19.02
CA MET A 349 10.05 -2.08 -17.86
C MET A 349 8.83 -2.51 -17.06
N THR A 350 8.81 -3.75 -16.57
CA THR A 350 7.71 -4.30 -15.77
C THR A 350 8.23 -5.32 -14.76
N PRO A 351 7.60 -5.47 -13.58
CA PRO A 351 7.91 -6.55 -12.64
C PRO A 351 7.70 -7.95 -13.24
N THR A 352 8.37 -8.95 -12.63
CA THR A 352 8.31 -10.35 -13.09
C THR A 352 7.02 -11.09 -12.73
N THR A 353 6.08 -10.47 -12.01
CA THR A 353 4.81 -11.12 -11.64
C THR A 353 3.92 -11.41 -12.86
N SER A 354 3.15 -12.50 -12.81
CA SER A 354 2.27 -12.93 -13.92
C SER A 354 1.31 -11.84 -14.36
N ASP A 355 0.70 -11.10 -13.42
CA ASP A 355 -0.23 -10.00 -13.73
C ASP A 355 0.48 -8.85 -14.45
N ALA A 356 1.67 -8.44 -13.97
CA ALA A 356 2.43 -7.37 -14.60
C ALA A 356 2.85 -7.73 -16.03
N GLN A 357 3.24 -8.99 -16.26
CA GLN A 357 3.56 -9.49 -17.61
C GLN A 357 2.35 -9.47 -18.54
N ARG A 358 1.19 -9.94 -18.08
CA ARG A 358 -0.07 -9.90 -18.87
C ARG A 358 -0.45 -8.47 -19.22
N ILE A 359 -0.40 -7.54 -18.26
CA ILE A 359 -0.68 -6.11 -18.51
C ILE A 359 0.26 -5.56 -19.59
N ALA A 360 1.56 -5.79 -19.47
CA ALA A 360 2.54 -5.29 -20.41
C ALA A 360 2.32 -5.86 -21.83
N GLN A 361 2.00 -7.14 -21.95
CA GLN A 361 1.72 -7.80 -23.24
C GLN A 361 0.45 -7.24 -23.92
N VAL A 362 -0.63 -7.00 -23.16
CA VAL A 362 -1.86 -6.42 -23.69
C VAL A 362 -1.62 -4.97 -24.11
N VAL A 363 -0.90 -4.17 -23.32
CA VAL A 363 -0.50 -2.80 -23.68
C VAL A 363 0.34 -2.80 -24.95
N GLN A 364 1.33 -3.67 -25.06
CA GLN A 364 2.17 -3.82 -26.27
C GLN A 364 1.32 -4.13 -27.51
N ALA A 365 0.41 -5.09 -27.41
CA ALA A 365 -0.46 -5.50 -28.52
C ALA A 365 -1.37 -4.35 -28.98
N MET A 366 -2.01 -3.64 -28.03
CA MET A 366 -2.89 -2.51 -28.36
C MET A 366 -2.12 -1.34 -28.98
N ALA A 367 -0.97 -0.98 -28.44
CA ALA A 367 -0.17 0.15 -28.91
C ALA A 367 0.45 -0.11 -30.30
N LYS A 368 0.74 -1.37 -30.62
CA LYS A 368 1.25 -1.78 -31.95
C LYS A 368 0.32 -1.37 -33.08
N GLU A 369 -1.00 -1.42 -32.87
CA GLU A 369 -1.98 -1.01 -33.90
C GLU A 369 -1.91 0.49 -34.24
N ALA A 370 -1.47 1.31 -33.25
CA ALA A 370 -1.23 2.74 -33.48
C ALA A 370 0.17 3.05 -34.06
N GLY A 371 1.05 2.05 -34.18
CA GLY A 371 2.40 2.20 -34.72
C GLY A 371 3.53 2.18 -33.70
N PHE A 372 3.25 1.96 -32.42
CA PHE A 372 4.30 1.84 -31.39
C PHE A 372 5.03 0.50 -31.48
N ASP A 373 6.36 0.54 -31.35
CA ASP A 373 7.22 -0.65 -31.14
C ASP A 373 7.68 -0.68 -29.69
N ILE A 374 7.01 -1.50 -28.87
CA ILE A 374 7.29 -1.63 -27.43
C ILE A 374 8.11 -2.88 -27.18
N LYS A 375 9.24 -2.75 -26.49
CA LYS A 375 10.05 -3.85 -26.00
C LYS A 375 9.78 -4.06 -24.52
N ILE A 376 9.29 -5.24 -24.13
CA ILE A 376 9.01 -5.56 -22.72
C ILE A 376 10.31 -6.00 -22.07
N GLN A 377 10.70 -5.30 -20.99
CA GLN A 377 11.82 -5.65 -20.10
C GLN A 377 11.28 -6.11 -18.77
N SER A 378 11.31 -7.42 -18.56
CA SER A 378 10.94 -8.04 -17.29
C SER A 378 12.08 -7.92 -16.29
N THR A 379 11.83 -7.31 -15.12
CA THR A 379 12.84 -7.00 -14.11
C THR A 379 12.33 -7.39 -12.73
N GLU A 380 13.19 -7.99 -11.90
CA GLU A 380 12.86 -8.27 -10.50
C GLU A 380 12.44 -6.97 -9.80
N PHE A 381 11.46 -7.06 -8.87
CA PHE A 381 10.78 -5.89 -8.34
C PHE A 381 11.71 -4.89 -7.66
N SER A 382 12.56 -5.33 -6.73
CA SER A 382 13.49 -4.42 -6.02
C SER A 382 14.53 -3.81 -6.97
N THR A 383 14.99 -4.59 -7.95
CA THR A 383 15.90 -4.14 -8.99
C THR A 383 15.23 -3.09 -9.86
N SER A 384 13.96 -3.29 -10.24
CA SER A 384 13.20 -2.33 -11.06
C SER A 384 13.00 -0.99 -10.36
N LEU A 385 12.77 -0.99 -9.04
CA LEU A 385 12.69 0.23 -8.24
C LEU A 385 14.03 0.99 -8.24
N ASN A 386 15.15 0.28 -8.03
CA ASN A 386 16.48 0.90 -8.04
C ASN A 386 16.85 1.47 -9.41
N MET A 387 16.49 0.79 -10.51
CA MET A 387 16.66 1.30 -11.87
C MET A 387 15.82 2.56 -12.09
N ALA A 388 14.56 2.55 -11.63
CA ALA A 388 13.68 3.70 -11.75
C ALA A 388 14.20 4.92 -10.96
N ASP A 389 14.68 4.73 -9.74
CA ASP A 389 15.27 5.78 -8.92
C ASP A 389 16.49 6.45 -9.62
N LYS A 390 17.27 5.67 -10.39
CA LYS A 390 18.41 6.14 -11.17
C LYS A 390 18.06 6.70 -12.55
N GLY A 391 16.79 6.63 -12.97
CA GLY A 391 16.38 7.03 -14.33
C GLY A 391 16.79 6.04 -15.42
N GLU A 392 17.13 4.80 -15.08
CA GLU A 392 17.57 3.73 -16.01
C GLU A 392 16.38 3.03 -16.68
N PHE A 393 15.36 3.78 -17.09
CA PHE A 393 14.16 3.28 -17.77
C PHE A 393 13.60 4.32 -18.74
N GLU A 394 12.75 3.90 -19.67
CA GLU A 394 12.04 4.75 -20.61
C GLU A 394 10.55 4.87 -20.25
N ALA A 395 9.89 3.72 -20.04
CA ALA A 395 8.56 3.62 -19.47
C ALA A 395 8.53 2.48 -18.43
N TYR A 396 7.78 2.64 -17.34
CA TYR A 396 7.71 1.67 -16.25
C TYR A 396 6.27 1.38 -15.86
N ALA A 397 5.81 0.15 -16.12
CA ALA A 397 4.50 -0.33 -15.70
C ALA A 397 4.55 -0.75 -14.22
N LEU A 398 3.96 0.05 -13.35
CA LEU A 398 4.01 -0.14 -11.91
C LEU A 398 2.65 0.12 -11.27
N ALA A 399 2.31 -0.67 -10.24
CA ALA A 399 1.18 -0.43 -9.36
C ALA A 399 1.58 0.36 -8.12
N TRP A 400 0.69 1.22 -7.65
CA TRP A 400 0.75 1.86 -6.35
C TRP A 400 -0.38 1.39 -5.45
N SER A 401 -0.07 0.89 -4.26
CA SER A 401 -1.06 0.34 -3.33
C SER A 401 -1.94 1.39 -2.64
N GLY A 402 -1.67 2.65 -2.87
CA GLY A 402 -2.47 3.78 -2.41
C GLY A 402 -2.27 4.22 -0.96
N ARG A 403 -2.80 5.40 -0.70
CA ARG A 403 -2.97 6.00 0.62
C ARG A 403 -4.39 6.52 0.75
N ALA A 404 -4.90 6.60 1.98
CA ALA A 404 -6.27 7.04 2.24
C ALA A 404 -6.51 8.49 1.81
N ASP A 405 -5.54 9.38 2.03
CA ASP A 405 -5.60 10.72 1.47
C ASP A 405 -5.00 10.76 0.05
N PRO A 406 -5.66 11.42 -0.92
CA PRO A 406 -5.19 11.54 -2.30
C PRO A 406 -3.78 12.13 -2.45
N ASP A 407 -3.35 12.94 -1.51
CA ASP A 407 -1.99 13.52 -1.49
C ASP A 407 -0.91 12.44 -1.54
N GLY A 408 -1.09 11.35 -0.81
CA GLY A 408 -0.17 10.22 -0.79
C GLY A 408 -0.14 9.39 -2.09
N ASN A 409 -1.08 9.66 -3.01
CA ASN A 409 -1.12 9.05 -4.35
C ASN A 409 -0.65 10.02 -5.45
N LEU A 410 -0.57 11.31 -5.14
CA LEU A 410 -0.28 12.38 -6.10
C LEU A 410 1.07 13.05 -5.85
N HIS A 411 1.25 13.68 -4.67
CA HIS A 411 2.41 14.51 -4.36
C HIS A 411 3.73 13.79 -4.55
N ILE A 412 3.85 12.59 -3.97
CA ILE A 412 5.11 11.83 -3.98
C ILE A 412 5.55 11.37 -5.38
N PHE A 413 4.63 11.38 -6.38
CA PHE A 413 4.89 10.95 -7.75
C PHE A 413 4.97 12.09 -8.76
N ASN A 414 4.35 13.26 -8.47
CA ASN A 414 4.18 14.31 -9.47
C ASN A 414 4.73 15.68 -9.04
N ALA A 415 5.03 15.90 -7.75
CA ALA A 415 5.66 17.14 -7.33
C ALA A 415 7.16 17.15 -7.70
N CYS A 416 7.69 18.32 -8.00
CA CYS A 416 9.11 18.50 -8.34
C CYS A 416 10.00 17.94 -7.23
N LYS A 417 10.95 17.08 -7.62
CA LYS A 417 11.93 16.45 -6.70
C LYS A 417 11.29 15.61 -5.57
N ALA A 418 10.01 15.24 -5.70
CA ALA A 418 9.39 14.34 -4.74
C ALA A 418 10.03 12.94 -4.79
N PRO A 419 10.06 12.21 -3.66
CA PRO A 419 10.92 11.03 -3.48
C PRO A 419 10.59 9.84 -4.40
N LEU A 420 9.37 9.74 -4.93
CA LEU A 420 8.97 8.71 -5.88
C LEU A 420 8.64 9.27 -7.27
N ASN A 421 8.98 10.53 -7.53
CA ASN A 421 8.82 11.14 -8.84
C ASN A 421 9.94 10.67 -9.79
N VAL A 422 9.95 9.37 -10.07
CA VAL A 422 10.93 8.78 -10.97
C VAL A 422 10.75 9.20 -12.43
N SER A 423 9.59 9.81 -12.80
CA SER A 423 9.40 10.39 -14.14
C SER A 423 10.27 11.63 -14.37
N GLY A 424 10.70 12.31 -13.32
CA GLY A 424 11.37 13.61 -13.40
C GLY A 424 10.44 14.74 -13.82
N TYR A 425 9.11 14.55 -13.75
CA TYR A 425 8.13 15.59 -14.02
C TYR A 425 8.28 16.76 -13.04
N CYS A 426 8.29 17.98 -13.56
CA CYS A 426 8.39 19.18 -12.74
C CYS A 426 7.73 20.35 -13.46
N LYS A 427 6.56 20.76 -12.96
CA LYS A 427 5.78 21.88 -13.47
C LYS A 427 5.33 22.75 -12.32
N LYS A 428 5.79 24.00 -12.29
CA LYS A 428 5.59 24.95 -11.19
C LYS A 428 4.10 25.13 -10.84
N GLU A 429 3.25 25.24 -11.86
CA GLU A 429 1.80 25.42 -11.66
C GLU A 429 1.16 24.22 -10.97
N VAL A 430 1.63 23.00 -11.28
CA VAL A 430 1.16 21.77 -10.63
C VAL A 430 1.66 21.71 -9.19
N ASP A 431 2.91 22.06 -8.92
CA ASP A 431 3.46 22.14 -7.57
C ASP A 431 2.71 23.13 -6.67
N GLU A 432 2.38 24.30 -7.21
CA GLU A 432 1.60 25.30 -6.48
C GLU A 432 0.20 24.80 -6.14
N LEU A 433 -0.47 24.10 -7.08
CA LEU A 433 -1.78 23.50 -6.84
C LEU A 433 -1.72 22.37 -5.82
N ILE A 434 -0.71 21.51 -5.91
CA ILE A 434 -0.46 20.46 -4.92
C ILE A 434 -0.24 21.08 -3.53
N GLY A 435 0.59 22.14 -3.44
CA GLY A 435 0.82 22.89 -2.20
C GLY A 435 -0.48 23.43 -1.60
N LYS A 436 -1.33 24.06 -2.41
CA LYS A 436 -2.66 24.55 -1.99
C LYS A 436 -3.57 23.41 -1.50
N ALA A 437 -3.64 22.28 -2.22
CA ALA A 437 -4.43 21.12 -1.81
C ALA A 437 -3.95 20.55 -0.46
N ARG A 438 -2.65 20.55 -0.20
CA ARG A 438 -2.03 20.03 1.04
C ARG A 438 -2.31 20.93 2.25
N THR A 439 -2.40 22.22 2.06
CA THR A 439 -2.61 23.19 3.17
C THR A 439 -4.09 23.52 3.43
N THR A 440 -5.01 23.08 2.56
CA THR A 440 -6.44 23.35 2.66
C THR A 440 -7.17 22.19 3.34
N LEU A 441 -7.85 22.45 4.48
CA LEU A 441 -8.63 21.42 5.20
C LEU A 441 -10.04 21.27 4.65
N ASP A 442 -10.61 22.32 4.05
CA ASP A 442 -11.94 22.25 3.42
C ASP A 442 -11.93 21.29 2.23
N ALA A 443 -12.75 20.24 2.33
CA ALA A 443 -12.77 19.16 1.34
C ALA A 443 -13.27 19.61 -0.04
N ALA A 444 -14.22 20.56 -0.10
CA ALA A 444 -14.77 21.05 -1.37
C ALA A 444 -13.74 21.93 -2.11
N GLN A 445 -13.02 22.75 -1.37
CA GLN A 445 -11.94 23.55 -1.93
C GLN A 445 -10.77 22.70 -2.38
N ARG A 446 -10.39 21.67 -1.61
CA ARG A 446 -9.37 20.68 -2.03
C ARG A 446 -9.74 19.96 -3.33
N ALA A 447 -11.01 19.58 -3.47
CA ALA A 447 -11.50 18.93 -4.69
C ALA A 447 -11.26 19.80 -5.93
N LYS A 448 -11.52 21.12 -5.85
CA LYS A 448 -11.24 22.05 -6.95
C LYS A 448 -9.76 22.11 -7.34
N PHE A 449 -8.84 22.06 -6.37
CA PHE A 449 -7.42 21.98 -6.69
C PHE A 449 -7.07 20.65 -7.38
N TYR A 450 -7.62 19.54 -6.93
CA TYR A 450 -7.39 18.24 -7.59
C TYR A 450 -7.97 18.19 -9.00
N GLU A 451 -9.11 18.85 -9.27
CA GLU A 451 -9.66 18.99 -10.62
C GLU A 451 -8.70 19.74 -11.56
N GLN A 452 -8.08 20.83 -11.07
CA GLN A 452 -7.10 21.59 -11.84
C GLN A 452 -5.82 20.77 -12.09
N ILE A 453 -5.33 20.09 -11.06
CA ILE A 453 -4.14 19.21 -11.17
C ILE A 453 -4.40 18.10 -12.18
N ALA A 454 -5.56 17.45 -12.13
CA ALA A 454 -5.93 16.40 -13.07
C ALA A 454 -5.93 16.89 -14.51
N ALA A 455 -6.44 18.09 -14.75
CA ALA A 455 -6.45 18.71 -16.08
C ALA A 455 -5.03 18.99 -16.62
N GLU A 456 -4.11 19.43 -15.75
CA GLU A 456 -2.72 19.67 -16.14
C GLU A 456 -1.96 18.35 -16.37
N LEU A 457 -2.11 17.37 -15.48
CA LEU A 457 -1.49 16.06 -15.67
C LEU A 457 -2.03 15.32 -16.89
N ALA A 458 -3.30 15.53 -17.25
CA ALA A 458 -3.88 14.98 -18.48
C ALA A 458 -3.33 15.62 -19.76
N LYS A 459 -2.68 16.81 -19.70
CA LYS A 459 -1.96 17.39 -20.84
C LYS A 459 -0.55 16.80 -20.96
N ASP A 460 0.14 16.66 -19.84
CA ASP A 460 1.57 16.31 -19.82
C ASP A 460 1.82 14.79 -19.77
N ARG A 461 0.94 14.02 -19.15
CA ARG A 461 0.95 12.55 -19.02
C ARG A 461 2.26 11.97 -18.49
N PRO A 462 2.76 12.44 -17.34
CA PRO A 462 3.93 11.82 -16.74
C PRO A 462 3.64 10.37 -16.31
N ILE A 463 2.38 10.09 -15.97
CA ILE A 463 1.86 8.75 -15.67
C ILE A 463 0.58 8.53 -16.50
N VAL A 464 0.54 7.48 -17.28
CA VAL A 464 -0.68 7.00 -17.93
C VAL A 464 -1.35 6.04 -16.97
N TYR A 465 -2.36 6.51 -16.23
CA TYR A 465 -3.16 5.68 -15.34
C TYR A 465 -4.07 4.76 -16.12
N LEU A 466 -4.18 3.49 -15.71
CA LEU A 466 -4.90 2.45 -16.44
C LEU A 466 -6.18 2.02 -15.73
N PHE A 467 -6.06 1.60 -14.48
CA PHE A 467 -7.16 1.08 -13.69
C PHE A 467 -6.82 1.05 -12.18
N HIS A 468 -7.85 0.75 -11.38
CA HIS A 468 -7.81 0.47 -9.95
C HIS A 468 -8.24 -0.97 -9.76
N ARG A 469 -7.36 -1.84 -9.23
CA ARG A 469 -7.67 -3.27 -9.07
C ARG A 469 -8.66 -3.51 -7.94
N ASN A 470 -9.34 -4.64 -7.98
CA ASN A 470 -9.96 -5.19 -6.79
C ASN A 470 -8.92 -5.91 -5.95
N TRP A 471 -8.81 -5.59 -4.66
CA TRP A 471 -8.22 -6.50 -3.70
C TRP A 471 -9.08 -7.75 -3.65
N LEU A 472 -8.48 -8.90 -3.91
CA LEU A 472 -9.14 -10.20 -3.87
C LEU A 472 -8.47 -11.04 -2.80
N TRP A 473 -9.24 -11.47 -1.82
CA TRP A 473 -8.81 -12.41 -0.80
C TRP A 473 -9.59 -13.70 -0.94
N ALA A 474 -8.92 -14.84 -0.79
CA ALA A 474 -9.61 -16.12 -0.63
C ALA A 474 -9.20 -16.75 0.69
N HIS A 475 -10.16 -17.35 1.38
CA HIS A 475 -9.91 -17.96 2.67
C HIS A 475 -10.85 -19.14 2.93
N ALA A 476 -10.45 -20.00 3.88
CA ALA A 476 -11.31 -21.10 4.34
C ALA A 476 -12.66 -20.56 4.82
N ALA A 477 -13.76 -21.21 4.43
CA ALA A 477 -15.12 -20.76 4.78
C ALA A 477 -15.40 -20.70 6.29
N LYS A 478 -14.65 -21.51 7.07
CA LYS A 478 -14.69 -21.51 8.54
C LYS A 478 -14.00 -20.28 9.16
N LEU A 479 -13.18 -19.55 8.41
CA LEU A 479 -12.62 -18.26 8.85
C LEU A 479 -13.71 -17.17 8.72
N SER A 480 -13.89 -16.40 9.78
CA SER A 480 -14.87 -15.31 9.85
C SER A 480 -14.28 -14.07 10.49
N GLY A 481 -14.97 -12.92 10.38
CA GLY A 481 -14.56 -11.67 10.99
C GLY A 481 -13.57 -10.85 10.16
N LEU A 482 -13.36 -11.19 8.86
CA LEU A 482 -12.55 -10.37 7.96
C LEU A 482 -13.23 -9.01 7.75
N ARG A 483 -12.46 -7.94 7.95
CA ARG A 483 -12.83 -6.57 7.61
C ARG A 483 -12.16 -6.18 6.30
N THR A 484 -12.96 -5.91 5.28
CA THR A 484 -12.46 -5.49 3.97
C THR A 484 -12.31 -3.98 3.93
N VAL A 485 -11.08 -3.49 4.03
CA VAL A 485 -10.75 -2.07 3.93
C VAL A 485 -10.06 -1.81 2.58
N PRO A 486 -10.40 -0.71 1.87
CA PRO A 486 -9.83 -0.44 0.54
C PRO A 486 -8.30 -0.27 0.50
N ASP A 487 -7.64 -0.14 1.65
CA ASP A 487 -6.18 -0.15 1.76
C ASP A 487 -5.54 -1.53 1.55
N GLY A 488 -6.36 -2.59 1.47
CA GLY A 488 -5.93 -3.96 1.17
C GLY A 488 -5.25 -4.70 2.33
N LEU A 489 -5.15 -4.08 3.52
CA LEU A 489 -4.47 -4.71 4.65
C LEU A 489 -5.33 -5.78 5.31
N VAL A 490 -4.71 -6.88 5.68
CA VAL A 490 -5.34 -7.96 6.43
C VAL A 490 -5.26 -7.65 7.92
N ARG A 491 -6.38 -7.17 8.48
CA ARG A 491 -6.50 -6.91 9.92
C ARG A 491 -6.87 -8.18 10.64
N VAL A 492 -6.10 -8.53 11.66
CA VAL A 492 -6.26 -9.79 12.39
C VAL A 492 -7.23 -9.69 13.56
N GLN A 493 -7.56 -8.46 13.97
CA GLN A 493 -8.55 -8.20 15.02
C GLN A 493 -9.94 -8.61 14.54
N GLY A 494 -10.59 -9.50 15.27
CA GLY A 494 -11.90 -10.06 14.97
C GLY A 494 -11.87 -11.33 14.11
N LEU A 495 -10.74 -11.66 13.46
CA LEU A 495 -10.59 -12.92 12.73
C LEU A 495 -10.66 -14.11 13.70
N ARG A 496 -11.49 -15.10 13.37
CA ARG A 496 -11.65 -16.32 14.14
C ARG A 496 -11.98 -17.52 13.28
N MET A 497 -11.60 -18.71 13.73
CA MET A 497 -11.96 -19.98 13.14
C MET A 497 -13.26 -20.47 13.83
N ASN A 498 -14.32 -20.75 13.07
CA ASN A 498 -15.61 -21.28 13.57
C ASN A 498 -15.60 -22.79 13.51
#